data_798aeeeaa8fc137ae7b4adca9e068d5a
#
_entry.id   798aeeeaa8fc137ae7b4adca9e068d5a
#
_cell.length_a   1.000
_cell.length_b   1.000
_cell.length_c   1.000
_cell.angle_alpha   90.00
_cell.angle_beta   90.00
_cell.angle_gamma   90.00
#
_symmetry.space_group_name_H-M   'P 1'
#
loop_
_entity.id
_entity.type
_entity.pdbx_description
1 polymer ?
#
loop_
_entity_poly.entity_id
_entity_poly.type
_entity_poly.pdbx_seq_one_letter_code
_entity_poly.pdbx_strand_id
1 'polypeptide(L)'
;MSKNLRKMVTFGLVVAMGILPISANNNIVSAQGQEETKTLIMTREDDIDSFDDLDGMTLDLSDKNIVPDADGKVEIDVNDAVSQGNMARNMIQGSLSFVIEGLSFEGMDGVSSVNRPIQNIYVMGDYIYVTQTYTKTDYSKTDDKGNYVKLHGNVKISKCCRSSQYGKVVTVQNSMNIEDVGHGQNLVPYRVNGSQYFIVCANAINNNPANDEIWEANKVGRITYQAGMTINKQNINTLNDTEYSNKTRTKFDDLRRCAVNLSPDGKKMLMFKQSRQGNVQYSFYDFSEVKRALGSNLSTDRSFRYNDKLAAACDSDVINASNVPNGQLQGIAIDNDSNIYIVSDGDGTYDIRANLSVIFKKSKKTVYYNVYGDINEMIYYCKGETLEIEIEGIQVINDKIYIGIAPREQNLRKKAFIYSIDNGLIHE
;
A
#
# COMPACT_ATOMS: atom_id res chain seq x y z
N MET A 1 8.29 37.61 -5.80
CA MET A 1 8.69 36.57 -6.81
C MET A 1 7.53 36.34 -7.77
N SER A 2 7.75 36.34 -9.10
CA SER A 2 6.67 36.05 -10.03
C SER A 2 6.29 34.57 -9.92
N LYS A 3 4.99 34.20 -10.19
CA LYS A 3 4.52 32.82 -10.24
C LYS A 3 5.41 31.90 -11.12
N ASN A 4 6.08 32.48 -12.10
CA ASN A 4 6.96 31.78 -13.03
C ASN A 4 8.31 31.38 -12.41
N LEU A 5 8.83 32.15 -11.45
CA LEU A 5 10.08 31.79 -10.77
C LEU A 5 9.85 30.67 -9.75
N ARG A 6 8.67 30.64 -9.09
CA ARG A 6 8.26 29.52 -8.21
C ARG A 6 8.17 28.20 -8.98
N LYS A 7 7.53 28.24 -10.16
CA LYS A 7 7.46 27.04 -11.02
C LYS A 7 8.85 26.60 -11.52
N MET A 8 9.73 27.56 -11.81
CA MET A 8 11.09 27.23 -12.28
C MET A 8 11.96 26.63 -11.18
N VAL A 9 11.83 27.07 -9.91
CA VAL A 9 12.61 26.48 -8.79
C VAL A 9 12.13 25.06 -8.49
N THR A 10 10.82 24.82 -8.48
CA THR A 10 10.27 23.46 -8.29
C THR A 10 10.61 22.54 -9.48
N PHE A 11 10.54 23.07 -10.71
CA PHE A 11 10.90 22.32 -11.92
C PHE A 11 12.41 22.15 -12.06
N GLY A 12 13.22 23.11 -11.64
CA GLY A 12 14.67 23.06 -11.72
C GLY A 12 15.29 22.00 -10.81
N LEU A 13 14.70 21.72 -9.66
CA LEU A 13 15.16 20.61 -8.80
C LEU A 13 14.77 19.22 -9.32
N VAL A 14 13.62 19.12 -9.97
CA VAL A 14 13.17 17.87 -10.64
C VAL A 14 13.81 17.72 -12.02
N VAL A 15 14.13 18.83 -12.69
CA VAL A 15 14.73 18.90 -14.03
C VAL A 15 16.18 19.43 -13.96
N ALA A 16 16.86 19.32 -12.82
CA ALA A 16 18.29 19.65 -12.69
C ALA A 16 19.18 18.86 -13.68
N MET A 17 18.56 18.14 -14.55
CA MET A 17 19.18 17.50 -15.69
C MET A 17 19.10 18.32 -16.98
N GLY A 18 18.99 19.65 -16.93
CA GLY A 18 19.25 20.29 -18.20
C GLY A 18 18.84 21.73 -18.49
N ILE A 19 18.26 22.54 -17.61
CA ILE A 19 17.74 23.83 -18.06
C ILE A 19 18.10 25.07 -17.21
N LEU A 20 18.70 24.94 -16.03
CA LEU A 20 19.20 26.11 -15.27
C LEU A 20 20.57 25.86 -14.64
N PRO A 21 21.52 26.76 -14.79
CA PRO A 21 22.79 26.68 -14.09
C PRO A 21 22.58 26.97 -12.59
N ILE A 22 22.93 26.02 -11.74
CA ILE A 22 22.97 26.14 -10.30
C ILE A 22 24.40 25.84 -9.86
N SER A 23 25.03 26.77 -9.20
CA SER A 23 26.38 26.56 -8.59
C SER A 23 26.18 26.22 -7.11
N ALA A 24 26.69 25.09 -6.67
CA ALA A 24 26.73 24.71 -5.27
C ALA A 24 28.14 24.89 -4.72
N ASN A 25 28.34 25.77 -3.75
CA ASN A 25 29.57 25.90 -3.02
C ASN A 25 29.41 25.26 -1.63
N ASN A 26 30.10 24.16 -1.40
CA ASN A 26 30.19 23.52 -0.09
C ASN A 26 31.31 24.17 0.71
N ASN A 27 31.01 25.04 1.66
CA ASN A 27 31.95 25.45 2.67
C ASN A 27 31.85 24.52 3.87
N ILE A 28 32.76 23.56 3.98
CA ILE A 28 32.92 22.70 5.15
C ILE A 28 33.77 23.46 6.17
N VAL A 29 33.15 23.89 7.26
CA VAL A 29 33.90 24.36 8.44
C VAL A 29 33.76 23.25 9.49
N SER A 30 34.84 22.49 9.67
CA SER A 30 34.94 21.50 10.73
C SER A 30 35.31 22.17 12.05
N ALA A 31 34.39 22.19 13.00
CA ALA A 31 34.69 22.40 14.41
C ALA A 31 34.32 21.13 15.19
N GLN A 32 35.22 20.62 15.99
CA GLN A 32 35.00 19.43 16.82
C GLN A 32 33.79 19.62 17.71
N GLY A 33 32.75 18.76 17.51
CA GLY A 33 31.62 18.60 18.43
C GLY A 33 30.33 19.32 18.06
N GLN A 34 30.18 19.89 16.86
CA GLN A 34 28.92 20.43 16.35
C GLN A 34 28.40 19.60 15.17
N GLU A 35 27.08 19.40 15.12
CA GLU A 35 26.43 18.83 13.92
C GLU A 35 26.79 19.66 12.69
N GLU A 36 27.25 18.99 11.64
CA GLU A 36 27.58 19.65 10.39
C GLU A 36 26.29 20.24 9.77
N THR A 37 26.24 21.56 9.69
CA THR A 37 25.16 22.26 8.99
C THR A 37 25.51 22.30 7.50
N LYS A 38 24.73 21.61 6.68
CA LYS A 38 24.88 21.66 5.22
C LYS A 38 23.99 22.77 4.69
N THR A 39 24.61 23.80 4.13
CA THR A 39 23.92 24.93 3.51
C THR A 39 24.04 24.87 2.00
N LEU A 40 22.91 24.82 1.29
CA LEU A 40 22.88 24.92 -0.16
C LEU A 40 22.75 26.36 -0.58
N ILE A 41 23.75 26.86 -1.29
CA ILE A 41 23.76 28.24 -1.83
C ILE A 41 23.49 28.14 -3.33
N MET A 42 22.36 28.69 -3.79
CA MET A 42 22.02 28.75 -5.20
C MET A 42 22.27 30.15 -5.74
N THR A 43 23.09 30.27 -6.77
CA THR A 43 23.36 31.52 -7.49
C THR A 43 22.85 31.42 -8.93
N ARG A 44 22.66 32.56 -9.58
CA ARG A 44 22.02 32.65 -10.90
C ARG A 44 23.04 32.51 -12.06
N GLU A 45 24.29 32.19 -11.83
CA GLU A 45 25.36 32.18 -12.84
C GLU A 45 25.88 30.79 -13.23
N ASP A 46 26.41 30.73 -14.41
CA ASP A 46 26.60 29.69 -15.42
C ASP A 46 27.68 28.61 -15.17
N ASP A 47 28.11 28.33 -13.95
CA ASP A 47 29.16 27.31 -13.73
C ASP A 47 28.65 26.19 -12.79
N ILE A 48 28.31 25.05 -13.40
CA ILE A 48 28.04 23.80 -12.69
C ILE A 48 29.28 22.90 -12.83
N ASP A 49 30.10 22.86 -11.80
CA ASP A 49 31.03 21.76 -11.61
C ASP A 49 30.58 20.88 -10.44
N SER A 50 30.08 19.68 -10.81
CA SER A 50 29.78 18.50 -10.00
C SER A 50 28.70 18.60 -8.91
N PHE A 51 27.56 17.93 -9.18
CA PHE A 51 26.50 17.59 -8.22
C PHE A 51 26.74 16.24 -7.50
N ASP A 52 27.95 15.71 -7.51
CA ASP A 52 28.23 14.35 -7.05
C ASP A 52 27.91 14.10 -5.57
N ASP A 53 27.82 15.16 -4.75
CA ASP A 53 27.52 15.04 -3.32
C ASP A 53 26.01 15.15 -2.97
N LEU A 54 25.14 15.40 -3.95
CA LEU A 54 23.68 15.52 -3.76
C LEU A 54 22.90 14.37 -4.42
N ASP A 55 23.59 13.36 -4.91
CA ASP A 55 22.98 12.23 -5.58
C ASP A 55 21.97 11.52 -4.65
N GLY A 56 20.71 11.58 -4.99
CA GLY A 56 19.62 10.95 -4.24
C GLY A 56 18.87 11.84 -3.24
N MET A 57 19.22 13.13 -3.08
CA MET A 57 18.47 14.03 -2.21
C MET A 57 17.48 14.90 -3.00
N THR A 58 16.18 14.77 -2.71
CA THR A 58 15.16 15.69 -3.20
C THR A 58 14.69 16.59 -2.07
N LEU A 59 14.89 17.89 -2.20
CA LEU A 59 14.37 18.89 -1.26
C LEU A 59 13.03 19.39 -1.74
N ASP A 60 11.98 19.17 -0.95
CA ASP A 60 10.67 19.80 -1.21
C ASP A 60 10.69 21.20 -0.61
N LEU A 61 10.69 22.19 -1.48
CA LEU A 61 10.71 23.60 -1.13
C LEU A 61 9.35 24.27 -1.36
N SER A 62 8.29 23.50 -1.62
CA SER A 62 6.96 24.01 -1.99
C SER A 62 6.34 24.93 -0.94
N ASP A 63 6.62 24.69 0.35
CA ASP A 63 6.08 25.43 1.48
C ASP A 63 6.97 26.57 1.99
N LYS A 64 8.16 26.75 1.41
CA LYS A 64 9.10 27.81 1.81
C LYS A 64 8.89 29.07 1.00
N ASN A 65 8.75 30.21 1.69
CA ASN A 65 8.81 31.53 1.08
C ASN A 65 10.27 31.85 0.75
N ILE A 66 10.74 31.32 -0.36
CA ILE A 66 12.11 31.52 -0.83
C ILE A 66 12.18 32.91 -1.45
N VAL A 67 12.81 33.84 -0.74
CA VAL A 67 13.04 35.22 -1.21
C VAL A 67 14.54 35.35 -1.49
N PRO A 68 14.95 35.52 -2.76
CA PRO A 68 16.34 35.84 -3.07
C PRO A 68 16.76 37.14 -2.39
N ASP A 69 18.00 37.21 -1.95
CA ASP A 69 18.62 38.45 -1.49
C ASP A 69 18.78 39.47 -2.64
N ALA A 70 19.38 40.63 -2.33
CA ALA A 70 19.58 41.72 -3.30
C ALA A 70 20.43 41.31 -4.51
N ASP A 71 21.28 40.28 -4.36
CA ASP A 71 22.17 39.74 -5.38
C ASP A 71 21.56 38.53 -6.12
N GLY A 72 20.30 38.18 -5.79
CA GLY A 72 19.59 37.06 -6.40
C GLY A 72 19.99 35.70 -5.84
N LYS A 73 20.74 35.67 -4.73
CA LYS A 73 21.21 34.47 -4.05
C LYS A 73 20.13 33.94 -3.10
N VAL A 74 19.92 32.64 -3.09
CA VAL A 74 19.04 31.95 -2.16
C VAL A 74 19.86 31.04 -1.29
N GLU A 75 19.81 31.25 0.02
CA GLU A 75 20.45 30.39 1.01
C GLU A 75 19.38 29.50 1.67
N ILE A 76 19.60 28.20 1.62
CA ILE A 76 18.68 27.21 2.17
C ILE A 76 19.44 26.36 3.17
N ASP A 77 18.99 26.37 4.43
CA ASP A 77 19.48 25.42 5.42
C ASP A 77 18.90 24.04 5.15
N VAL A 78 19.74 23.13 4.64
CA VAL A 78 19.35 21.77 4.30
C VAL A 78 18.92 20.99 5.54
N ASN A 79 19.53 21.24 6.71
CA ASN A 79 19.16 20.57 7.95
C ASN A 79 17.77 21.02 8.43
N ASP A 80 17.43 22.28 8.22
CA ASP A 80 16.11 22.81 8.58
C ASP A 80 15.00 22.25 7.66
N ALA A 81 15.31 22.02 6.39
CA ALA A 81 14.40 21.34 5.45
C ALA A 81 14.22 19.86 5.77
N VAL A 82 15.26 19.20 6.28
CA VAL A 82 15.24 17.79 6.70
C VAL A 82 14.57 17.62 8.07
N SER A 83 14.74 18.56 9.02
CA SER A 83 14.19 18.48 10.36
C SER A 83 12.68 18.71 10.44
N GLN A 84 12.06 19.33 9.44
CA GLN A 84 10.61 19.61 9.41
C GLN A 84 9.76 18.49 8.77
N GLY A 85 10.20 17.24 8.82
CA GLY A 85 9.37 16.09 8.48
C GLY A 85 9.53 15.55 7.06
N ASN A 86 10.35 16.15 6.21
CA ASN A 86 10.74 15.54 4.95
C ASN A 86 11.94 14.63 5.19
N MET A 87 11.69 13.39 5.63
CA MET A 87 12.72 12.35 5.61
C MET A 87 13.25 12.24 4.18
N ALA A 88 14.58 12.23 4.02
CA ALA A 88 15.20 11.92 2.74
C ALA A 88 14.60 10.63 2.21
N ARG A 89 13.91 10.69 1.07
CA ARG A 89 13.27 9.55 0.44
C ARG A 89 14.06 9.17 -0.80
N ASN A 90 14.42 7.92 -0.87
CA ASN A 90 15.05 7.38 -2.07
C ASN A 90 14.04 7.37 -3.22
N MET A 91 14.40 7.88 -4.37
CA MET A 91 13.57 7.84 -5.56
C MET A 91 13.78 6.53 -6.30
N ILE A 92 12.70 5.79 -6.56
CA ILE A 92 12.77 4.52 -7.30
C ILE A 92 11.82 4.57 -8.49
N GLN A 93 12.34 4.27 -9.66
CA GLN A 93 11.54 4.16 -10.87
C GLN A 93 10.83 2.81 -10.94
N GLY A 94 9.50 2.86 -11.05
CA GLY A 94 8.65 1.73 -11.39
C GLY A 94 8.34 1.68 -12.88
N SER A 95 8.04 0.49 -13.39
CA SER A 95 7.60 0.27 -14.76
C SER A 95 6.19 -0.30 -14.78
N LEU A 96 5.34 0.21 -15.67
CA LEU A 96 4.00 -0.35 -15.88
C LEU A 96 4.11 -1.79 -16.39
N SER A 97 3.63 -2.73 -15.59
CA SER A 97 3.65 -4.16 -15.91
C SER A 97 2.35 -4.66 -16.49
N PHE A 98 1.21 -4.20 -15.92
CA PHE A 98 -0.11 -4.63 -16.36
C PHE A 98 -1.11 -3.50 -16.31
N VAL A 99 -2.06 -3.54 -17.26
CA VAL A 99 -3.28 -2.73 -17.27
C VAL A 99 -4.45 -3.69 -17.17
N ILE A 100 -5.20 -3.59 -16.08
CA ILE A 100 -6.39 -4.42 -15.85
C ILE A 100 -7.59 -3.69 -16.43
N GLU A 101 -8.39 -4.38 -17.22
CA GLU A 101 -9.62 -3.85 -17.81
C GLU A 101 -10.83 -4.72 -17.47
N GLY A 102 -12.01 -4.13 -17.51
CA GLY A 102 -13.28 -4.83 -17.27
C GLY A 102 -13.67 -4.93 -15.79
N LEU A 103 -13.08 -4.12 -14.93
CA LEU A 103 -13.50 -3.99 -13.53
C LEU A 103 -14.86 -3.29 -13.48
N SER A 104 -15.94 -4.01 -13.16
CA SER A 104 -17.30 -3.46 -13.16
C SER A 104 -18.17 -4.19 -12.15
N PHE A 105 -19.18 -3.49 -11.61
CA PHE A 105 -20.26 -4.03 -10.82
C PHE A 105 -21.58 -4.11 -11.60
N GLU A 106 -21.54 -3.85 -12.91
CA GLU A 106 -22.70 -3.91 -13.76
C GLU A 106 -23.35 -5.29 -13.73
N GLY A 107 -24.68 -5.33 -13.63
CA GLY A 107 -25.45 -6.59 -13.54
C GLY A 107 -25.46 -7.25 -12.15
N MET A 108 -24.83 -6.67 -11.13
CA MET A 108 -24.94 -7.15 -9.76
C MET A 108 -26.19 -6.60 -9.08
N ASP A 109 -27.08 -7.50 -8.66
CA ASP A 109 -28.35 -7.12 -8.02
C ASP A 109 -28.13 -6.38 -6.70
N GLY A 110 -28.83 -5.25 -6.55
CA GLY A 110 -28.75 -4.39 -5.38
C GLY A 110 -27.42 -3.62 -5.24
N VAL A 111 -26.50 -3.76 -6.16
CA VAL A 111 -25.21 -3.06 -6.13
C VAL A 111 -25.25 -1.85 -7.06
N SER A 112 -24.77 -0.70 -6.57
CA SER A 112 -24.59 0.47 -7.43
C SER A 112 -23.59 0.16 -8.55
N SER A 113 -23.88 0.59 -9.77
CA SER A 113 -22.96 0.48 -10.92
C SER A 113 -21.74 1.38 -10.81
N VAL A 114 -21.64 2.18 -9.74
CA VAL A 114 -20.47 3.02 -9.46
C VAL A 114 -19.26 2.14 -9.24
N ASN A 115 -18.27 2.30 -10.10
CA ASN A 115 -17.03 1.54 -9.99
C ASN A 115 -16.24 2.00 -8.76
N ARG A 116 -15.75 1.03 -8.00
CA ARG A 116 -14.88 1.26 -6.84
C ARG A 116 -13.44 0.94 -7.22
N PRO A 117 -12.45 1.61 -6.62
CA PRO A 117 -11.05 1.27 -6.85
C PRO A 117 -10.76 -0.17 -6.43
N ILE A 118 -9.70 -0.74 -6.96
CA ILE A 118 -9.14 -1.98 -6.41
C ILE A 118 -8.67 -1.72 -4.98
N GLN A 119 -8.58 -2.76 -4.16
CA GLN A 119 -8.11 -2.67 -2.77
C GLN A 119 -6.88 -3.55 -2.53
N ASN A 120 -6.63 -4.49 -3.41
CA ASN A 120 -5.44 -5.33 -3.37
C ASN A 120 -5.24 -6.01 -4.71
N ILE A 121 -4.01 -6.44 -4.94
CA ILE A 121 -3.58 -7.16 -6.13
C ILE A 121 -2.84 -8.44 -5.75
N TYR A 122 -2.90 -9.45 -6.60
CA TYR A 122 -2.02 -10.60 -6.53
C TYR A 122 -1.70 -11.14 -7.92
N VAL A 123 -0.42 -11.04 -8.31
CA VAL A 123 0.12 -11.58 -9.58
C VAL A 123 0.52 -13.03 -9.35
N MET A 124 -0.04 -13.97 -10.11
CA MET A 124 0.21 -15.39 -9.97
C MET A 124 0.30 -16.08 -11.34
N GLY A 125 1.51 -16.15 -11.88
CA GLY A 125 1.75 -16.70 -13.22
C GLY A 125 0.98 -15.91 -14.29
N ASP A 126 0.10 -16.61 -15.02
CA ASP A 126 -0.73 -16.00 -16.09
C ASP A 126 -1.99 -15.33 -15.57
N TYR A 127 -2.24 -15.36 -14.27
CA TYR A 127 -3.42 -14.79 -13.66
C TYR A 127 -3.07 -13.65 -12.72
N ILE A 128 -3.95 -12.67 -12.70
CA ILE A 128 -3.93 -11.59 -11.72
C ILE A 128 -5.27 -11.61 -11.00
N TYR A 129 -5.22 -11.57 -9.67
CA TYR A 129 -6.41 -11.43 -8.85
C TYR A 129 -6.42 -10.02 -8.25
N VAL A 130 -7.58 -9.41 -8.24
CA VAL A 130 -7.78 -8.10 -7.60
C VAL A 130 -9.04 -8.12 -6.74
N THR A 131 -9.03 -7.32 -5.69
CA THR A 131 -10.19 -7.10 -4.84
C THR A 131 -10.75 -5.71 -5.06
N GLN A 132 -12.09 -5.58 -4.97
CA GLN A 132 -12.81 -4.31 -4.94
C GLN A 132 -13.88 -4.38 -3.86
N THR A 133 -14.09 -3.30 -3.10
CA THR A 133 -15.20 -3.21 -2.16
C THR A 133 -16.49 -2.81 -2.87
N TYR A 134 -17.64 -3.24 -2.33
CA TYR A 134 -18.94 -2.77 -2.78
C TYR A 134 -19.95 -2.71 -1.64
N THR A 135 -20.97 -1.88 -1.82
CA THR A 135 -22.13 -1.79 -0.94
C THR A 135 -23.33 -2.36 -1.66
N LYS A 136 -24.06 -3.27 -1.02
CA LYS A 136 -25.28 -3.86 -1.54
C LYS A 136 -26.48 -3.27 -0.82
N THR A 137 -27.54 -2.96 -1.54
CA THR A 137 -28.81 -2.53 -0.97
C THR A 137 -29.70 -3.75 -0.75
N ASP A 138 -30.13 -3.96 0.48
CA ASP A 138 -31.14 -4.99 0.81
C ASP A 138 -32.54 -4.37 0.71
N TYR A 139 -33.18 -4.58 -0.43
CA TYR A 139 -34.53 -4.07 -0.69
C TYR A 139 -35.63 -4.79 0.12
N SER A 140 -35.28 -5.85 0.84
CA SER A 140 -36.24 -6.59 1.70
C SER A 140 -36.34 -6.00 3.10
N LYS A 141 -35.43 -5.07 3.47
CA LYS A 141 -35.34 -4.46 4.80
C LYS A 141 -35.27 -2.95 4.71
N THR A 142 -35.92 -2.29 5.68
CA THR A 142 -35.80 -0.84 5.87
C THR A 142 -35.27 -0.53 7.27
N ASP A 143 -34.57 0.59 7.38
CA ASP A 143 -34.15 1.18 8.65
C ASP A 143 -35.32 1.87 9.36
N ASP A 144 -35.11 2.39 10.56
CA ASP A 144 -36.13 3.10 11.35
C ASP A 144 -36.64 4.39 10.69
N LYS A 145 -35.96 4.87 9.62
CA LYS A 145 -36.35 6.03 8.82
C LYS A 145 -37.08 5.65 7.52
N GLY A 146 -37.26 4.37 7.27
CA GLY A 146 -37.89 3.85 6.05
C GLY A 146 -36.98 3.75 4.84
N ASN A 147 -35.63 3.96 4.98
CA ASN A 147 -34.68 3.75 3.90
C ASN A 147 -34.30 2.28 3.80
N TYR A 148 -34.04 1.78 2.59
CA TYR A 148 -33.51 0.44 2.42
C TYR A 148 -32.17 0.26 3.10
N VAL A 149 -31.99 -0.89 3.76
CA VAL A 149 -30.76 -1.21 4.48
C VAL A 149 -29.59 -1.39 3.51
N LYS A 150 -28.48 -0.73 3.79
CA LYS A 150 -27.23 -0.91 3.06
C LYS A 150 -26.32 -1.90 3.77
N LEU A 151 -25.87 -2.92 3.04
CA LEU A 151 -24.93 -3.92 3.50
C LEU A 151 -23.54 -3.54 3.00
N HIS A 152 -22.67 -3.18 3.94
CA HIS A 152 -21.31 -2.73 3.68
C HIS A 152 -20.28 -3.84 3.93
N GLY A 153 -19.01 -3.56 3.64
CA GLY A 153 -17.93 -4.50 3.89
C GLY A 153 -17.94 -5.73 2.99
N ASN A 154 -18.53 -5.61 1.79
CA ASN A 154 -18.52 -6.70 0.81
C ASN A 154 -17.34 -6.53 -0.15
N VAL A 155 -16.80 -7.65 -0.62
CA VAL A 155 -15.63 -7.71 -1.48
C VAL A 155 -15.92 -8.53 -2.72
N LYS A 156 -15.59 -8.00 -3.89
CA LYS A 156 -15.54 -8.74 -5.14
C LYS A 156 -14.08 -9.11 -5.42
N ILE A 157 -13.81 -10.37 -5.67
CA ILE A 157 -12.51 -10.86 -6.16
C ILE A 157 -12.67 -11.12 -7.65
N SER A 158 -11.93 -10.39 -8.47
CA SER A 158 -11.89 -10.59 -9.91
C SER A 158 -10.63 -11.34 -10.29
N LYS A 159 -10.79 -12.41 -11.10
CA LYS A 159 -9.69 -13.13 -11.72
C LYS A 159 -9.51 -12.59 -13.13
N CYS A 160 -8.32 -12.08 -13.41
CA CYS A 160 -7.93 -11.55 -14.71
C CYS A 160 -6.92 -12.50 -15.36
N CYS A 161 -6.95 -12.62 -16.69
CA CYS A 161 -6.00 -13.41 -17.44
C CYS A 161 -5.13 -12.52 -18.31
N ARG A 162 -3.85 -12.82 -18.34
CA ARG A 162 -2.91 -12.24 -19.29
C ARG A 162 -3.21 -12.79 -20.67
N SER A 163 -3.61 -11.92 -21.58
CA SER A 163 -3.69 -12.29 -23.00
C SER A 163 -2.31 -12.19 -23.60
N SER A 164 -1.81 -13.29 -24.15
CA SER A 164 -0.53 -13.31 -24.85
C SER A 164 -0.50 -12.41 -26.11
N GLN A 165 -1.65 -11.96 -26.58
CA GLN A 165 -1.79 -11.17 -27.81
C GLN A 165 -1.71 -9.65 -27.58
N TYR A 166 -1.93 -9.14 -26.37
CA TYR A 166 -2.14 -7.69 -26.14
C TYR A 166 -1.14 -7.06 -25.16
N GLY A 167 0.04 -7.59 -25.04
CA GLY A 167 1.12 -6.98 -24.27
C GLY A 167 0.81 -6.86 -22.77
N LYS A 168 0.62 -5.63 -22.28
CA LYS A 168 0.38 -5.34 -20.84
C LYS A 168 -1.09 -5.47 -20.43
N VAL A 169 -2.03 -5.50 -21.35
CA VAL A 169 -3.47 -5.53 -21.03
C VAL A 169 -3.89 -6.92 -20.57
N VAL A 170 -4.57 -6.98 -19.43
CA VAL A 170 -5.22 -8.16 -18.89
C VAL A 170 -6.69 -7.85 -18.65
N THR A 171 -7.57 -8.83 -18.89
CA THR A 171 -9.01 -8.63 -18.78
C THR A 171 -9.62 -9.54 -17.72
N VAL A 172 -10.66 -9.04 -17.06
CA VAL A 172 -11.45 -9.84 -16.11
C VAL A 172 -12.11 -11.00 -16.85
N GLN A 173 -11.81 -12.22 -16.41
CA GLN A 173 -12.43 -13.44 -16.93
C GLN A 173 -13.68 -13.84 -16.15
N ASN A 174 -13.58 -13.77 -14.84
CA ASN A 174 -14.67 -14.11 -13.94
C ASN A 174 -14.40 -13.50 -12.56
N SER A 175 -15.39 -13.58 -11.68
CA SER A 175 -15.30 -13.06 -10.32
C SER A 175 -16.08 -13.92 -9.33
N MET A 176 -15.79 -13.73 -8.04
CA MET A 176 -16.63 -14.18 -6.93
C MET A 176 -16.86 -13.04 -5.95
N ASN A 177 -17.89 -13.15 -5.15
CA ASN A 177 -18.25 -12.17 -4.14
C ASN A 177 -18.13 -12.76 -2.75
N ILE A 178 -17.75 -11.93 -1.79
CA ILE A 178 -17.70 -12.27 -0.37
C ILE A 178 -18.42 -11.17 0.39
N GLU A 179 -19.42 -11.54 1.19
CA GLU A 179 -20.23 -10.59 1.93
C GLU A 179 -19.79 -10.48 3.39
N ASP A 180 -19.84 -9.26 3.94
CA ASP A 180 -19.61 -8.93 5.35
C ASP A 180 -18.18 -9.30 5.85
N VAL A 181 -17.17 -8.93 5.07
CA VAL A 181 -15.77 -9.28 5.35
C VAL A 181 -14.84 -8.08 5.56
N GLY A 182 -15.23 -6.86 5.21
CA GLY A 182 -14.47 -5.63 5.41
C GLY A 182 -13.88 -5.04 4.14
N HIS A 183 -12.72 -4.37 4.23
CA HIS A 183 -12.21 -3.49 3.17
C HIS A 183 -11.52 -4.19 1.99
N GLY A 184 -11.28 -5.50 2.05
CA GLY A 184 -10.70 -6.23 0.91
C GLY A 184 -9.17 -6.14 0.77
N GLN A 185 -8.47 -5.61 1.77
CA GLN A 185 -7.01 -5.42 1.74
C GLN A 185 -6.19 -6.71 1.90
N ASN A 186 -6.82 -7.87 2.10
CA ASN A 186 -6.16 -9.17 2.13
C ASN A 186 -6.57 -10.02 0.94
N LEU A 187 -5.59 -10.46 0.18
CA LEU A 187 -5.77 -11.40 -0.92
C LEU A 187 -4.48 -12.20 -1.09
N VAL A 188 -4.32 -13.26 -0.29
CA VAL A 188 -3.06 -14.00 -0.21
C VAL A 188 -3.26 -15.47 -0.57
N PRO A 189 -2.85 -15.92 -1.76
CA PRO A 189 -3.01 -17.31 -2.16
C PRO A 189 -1.98 -18.22 -1.51
N TYR A 190 -2.40 -19.44 -1.27
CA TYR A 190 -1.52 -20.54 -0.88
C TYR A 190 -2.10 -21.89 -1.33
N ARG A 191 -1.30 -22.95 -1.25
CA ARG A 191 -1.72 -24.28 -1.69
C ARG A 191 -1.64 -25.30 -0.57
N VAL A 192 -2.61 -26.22 -0.57
CA VAL A 192 -2.63 -27.42 0.27
C VAL A 192 -2.98 -28.61 -0.61
N ASN A 193 -2.11 -29.59 -0.70
CA ASN A 193 -2.34 -30.81 -1.48
C ASN A 193 -2.82 -30.52 -2.92
N GLY A 194 -2.20 -29.55 -3.58
CA GLY A 194 -2.55 -29.14 -4.93
C GLY A 194 -3.74 -28.17 -5.03
N SER A 195 -4.60 -28.10 -4.04
CA SER A 195 -5.75 -27.17 -4.01
C SER A 195 -5.31 -25.75 -3.68
N GLN A 196 -5.87 -24.79 -4.42
CA GLN A 196 -5.63 -23.35 -4.24
C GLN A 196 -6.61 -22.78 -3.23
N TYR A 197 -6.09 -22.05 -2.25
CA TYR A 197 -6.85 -21.28 -1.26
C TYR A 197 -6.38 -19.82 -1.25
N PHE A 198 -7.23 -18.96 -0.70
CA PHE A 198 -6.88 -17.57 -0.42
C PHE A 198 -7.14 -17.24 1.05
N ILE A 199 -6.23 -16.48 1.65
CA ILE A 199 -6.52 -15.76 2.89
C ILE A 199 -7.09 -14.41 2.49
N VAL A 200 -8.26 -14.11 3.03
CA VAL A 200 -9.00 -12.86 2.77
C VAL A 200 -9.36 -12.17 4.08
N CYS A 201 -9.76 -10.91 3.98
CA CYS A 201 -10.42 -10.23 5.09
C CYS A 201 -11.64 -11.02 5.56
N ALA A 202 -11.91 -10.96 6.86
CA ALA A 202 -13.09 -11.57 7.46
C ALA A 202 -13.58 -10.73 8.65
N ASN A 203 -14.91 -10.77 8.87
CA ASN A 203 -15.60 -10.03 9.91
C ASN A 203 -15.46 -8.51 9.78
N ALA A 204 -16.30 -7.94 8.92
CA ALA A 204 -16.42 -6.49 8.75
C ALA A 204 -16.84 -5.80 10.05
N ILE A 205 -16.15 -4.72 10.39
CA ILE A 205 -16.50 -3.85 11.52
C ILE A 205 -16.53 -2.40 11.05
N ASN A 206 -17.56 -1.66 11.47
CA ASN A 206 -17.62 -0.23 11.26
C ASN A 206 -16.74 0.47 12.30
N ASN A 207 -15.65 1.08 11.87
CA ASN A 207 -14.72 1.79 12.74
C ASN A 207 -15.05 3.28 12.91
N ASN A 208 -15.96 3.80 12.10
CA ASN A 208 -16.43 5.18 12.20
C ASN A 208 -17.96 5.22 12.07
N PRO A 209 -18.70 5.11 13.19
CA PRO A 209 -20.16 5.16 13.15
C PRO A 209 -20.75 6.45 12.56
N ALA A 210 -19.96 7.54 12.52
CA ALA A 210 -20.37 8.79 11.89
C ALA A 210 -20.18 8.79 10.37
N ASN A 211 -19.38 7.85 9.84
CA ASN A 211 -19.17 7.62 8.41
C ASN A 211 -19.38 6.13 8.11
N ASP A 212 -20.56 5.79 7.60
CA ASP A 212 -20.98 4.42 7.33
C ASP A 212 -20.22 3.77 6.13
N GLU A 213 -19.25 4.47 5.55
CA GLU A 213 -18.52 3.99 4.38
C GLU A 213 -17.21 3.25 4.72
N ILE A 214 -16.69 3.39 5.95
CA ILE A 214 -15.39 2.82 6.35
C ILE A 214 -15.58 1.54 7.15
N TRP A 215 -15.55 0.41 6.46
CA TRP A 215 -15.68 -0.93 7.02
C TRP A 215 -14.38 -1.70 6.91
N GLU A 216 -13.68 -1.83 8.03
CA GLU A 216 -12.42 -2.58 8.13
C GLU A 216 -12.67 -4.05 8.47
N ALA A 217 -11.60 -4.86 8.48
CA ALA A 217 -11.65 -6.24 8.93
C ALA A 217 -10.76 -6.46 10.14
N ASN A 218 -11.29 -7.08 11.19
CA ASN A 218 -10.52 -7.43 12.38
C ASN A 218 -10.16 -8.93 12.46
N LYS A 219 -10.49 -9.70 11.42
CA LYS A 219 -10.12 -11.10 11.26
C LYS A 219 -9.66 -11.36 9.83
N VAL A 220 -8.97 -12.46 9.66
CA VAL A 220 -8.65 -13.05 8.35
C VAL A 220 -9.14 -14.49 8.31
N GLY A 221 -9.44 -14.98 7.13
CA GLY A 221 -9.97 -16.32 6.96
C GLY A 221 -9.65 -16.93 5.61
N ARG A 222 -9.88 -18.24 5.50
CA ARG A 222 -9.60 -19.03 4.32
C ARG A 222 -10.85 -19.22 3.47
N ILE A 223 -10.69 -19.02 2.18
CA ILE A 223 -11.68 -19.36 1.16
C ILE A 223 -11.05 -20.18 0.03
N THR A 224 -11.93 -20.84 -0.75
CA THR A 224 -11.59 -21.35 -2.10
C THR A 224 -12.24 -20.43 -3.13
N TYR A 225 -11.46 -20.00 -4.13
CA TYR A 225 -12.02 -19.21 -5.22
C TYR A 225 -12.95 -20.06 -6.08
N GLN A 226 -14.17 -19.58 -6.26
CA GLN A 226 -15.19 -20.22 -7.09
C GLN A 226 -15.88 -19.16 -7.95
N ALA A 227 -15.64 -19.21 -9.25
CA ALA A 227 -16.21 -18.27 -10.21
C ALA A 227 -17.74 -18.22 -10.14
N GLY A 228 -18.32 -17.02 -10.14
CA GLY A 228 -19.77 -16.80 -10.08
C GLY A 228 -20.41 -16.99 -8.70
N MET A 229 -19.66 -17.46 -7.70
CA MET A 229 -20.21 -17.69 -6.36
C MET A 229 -20.23 -16.41 -5.53
N THR A 230 -21.24 -16.33 -4.68
CA THR A 230 -21.28 -15.40 -3.54
C THR A 230 -21.22 -16.23 -2.26
N ILE A 231 -20.24 -15.94 -1.42
CA ILE A 231 -20.11 -16.56 -0.09
C ILE A 231 -20.29 -15.50 0.98
N ASN A 232 -20.71 -15.94 2.14
CA ASN A 232 -20.94 -15.09 3.30
C ASN A 232 -19.89 -15.41 4.37
N LYS A 233 -19.64 -14.49 5.29
CA LYS A 233 -18.64 -14.64 6.36
C LYS A 233 -18.79 -15.93 7.18
N GLN A 234 -20.01 -16.45 7.36
CA GLN A 234 -20.24 -17.69 8.10
C GLN A 234 -19.64 -18.93 7.42
N ASN A 235 -19.37 -18.86 6.12
CA ASN A 235 -18.77 -19.93 5.32
C ASN A 235 -17.23 -19.79 5.22
N ILE A 236 -16.64 -18.88 6.00
CA ILE A 236 -15.20 -18.63 6.00
C ILE A 236 -14.57 -19.26 7.25
N ASN A 237 -13.54 -20.07 7.06
CA ASN A 237 -12.73 -20.54 8.18
C ASN A 237 -11.83 -19.42 8.67
N THR A 238 -12.26 -18.69 9.71
CA THR A 238 -11.56 -17.52 10.25
C THR A 238 -10.55 -17.90 11.32
N LEU A 239 -9.42 -17.17 11.35
CA LEU A 239 -8.58 -17.10 12.55
C LEU A 239 -9.27 -16.19 13.57
N ASN A 240 -9.43 -16.70 14.79
CA ASN A 240 -10.15 -16.03 15.87
C ASN A 240 -9.17 -15.41 16.88
N ASP A 241 -9.70 -14.52 17.70
CA ASP A 241 -8.95 -13.86 18.78
C ASP A 241 -7.67 -13.18 18.24
N THR A 242 -7.81 -12.46 17.12
CA THR A 242 -6.72 -11.85 16.37
C THR A 242 -5.94 -10.84 17.24
N GLU A 243 -6.58 -10.21 18.21
CA GLU A 243 -5.94 -9.32 19.19
C GLU A 243 -4.88 -10.03 20.04
N TYR A 244 -4.92 -11.36 20.15
CA TYR A 244 -3.94 -12.17 20.87
C TYR A 244 -2.84 -12.75 19.94
N SER A 245 -2.78 -12.32 18.69
CA SER A 245 -1.84 -12.84 17.70
C SER A 245 -0.41 -12.34 17.92
N ASN A 246 0.22 -12.81 18.98
CA ASN A 246 1.64 -12.65 19.29
C ASN A 246 2.13 -13.82 20.17
N LYS A 247 3.44 -13.95 20.35
CA LYS A 247 4.08 -15.06 21.08
C LYS A 247 3.58 -15.23 22.51
N THR A 248 3.39 -14.12 23.22
CA THR A 248 2.99 -14.09 24.63
C THR A 248 1.49 -14.15 24.82
N ARG A 249 0.71 -14.09 23.75
CA ARG A 249 -0.75 -13.95 23.78
C ARG A 249 -1.21 -12.75 24.61
N THR A 250 -0.41 -11.70 24.64
CA THR A 250 -0.81 -10.43 25.24
C THR A 250 -1.83 -9.78 24.35
N LYS A 251 -2.95 -9.35 24.93
CA LYS A 251 -3.99 -8.69 24.18
C LYS A 251 -3.49 -7.37 23.57
N PHE A 252 -3.69 -7.21 22.29
CA PHE A 252 -3.51 -5.95 21.60
C PHE A 252 -4.83 -5.17 21.70
N ASP A 253 -4.80 -4.06 22.44
CA ASP A 253 -6.00 -3.34 22.77
C ASP A 253 -6.62 -2.61 21.59
N ASP A 254 -7.96 -2.53 21.61
CA ASP A 254 -8.79 -1.75 20.68
C ASP A 254 -8.46 -1.99 19.20
N LEU A 255 -8.42 -3.27 18.82
CA LEU A 255 -8.11 -3.69 17.46
C LEU A 255 -9.09 -3.09 16.45
N ARG A 256 -8.59 -2.19 15.59
CA ARG A 256 -9.33 -1.57 14.50
C ARG A 256 -9.34 -2.45 13.28
N ARG A 257 -8.16 -2.92 12.85
CA ARG A 257 -8.00 -3.75 11.66
C ARG A 257 -6.82 -4.69 11.75
N CYS A 258 -6.86 -5.74 10.96
CA CYS A 258 -5.70 -6.61 10.74
C CYS A 258 -5.52 -6.92 9.26
N ALA A 259 -4.29 -7.22 8.89
CA ALA A 259 -3.92 -7.69 7.57
C ALA A 259 -2.85 -8.77 7.67
N VAL A 260 -2.77 -9.63 6.65
CA VAL A 260 -1.72 -10.65 6.57
C VAL A 260 -1.09 -10.65 5.18
N ASN A 261 0.16 -11.10 5.11
CA ASN A 261 0.81 -11.46 3.87
C ASN A 261 1.75 -12.65 4.09
N LEU A 262 2.12 -13.33 3.00
CA LEU A 262 3.04 -14.46 3.02
C LEU A 262 4.34 -14.07 2.33
N SER A 263 5.45 -14.59 2.88
CA SER A 263 6.74 -14.55 2.17
C SER A 263 6.63 -15.26 0.82
N PRO A 264 7.40 -14.87 -0.20
CA PRO A 264 7.38 -15.47 -1.52
C PRO A 264 7.59 -17.00 -1.50
N ASP A 265 8.40 -17.52 -0.58
CA ASP A 265 8.62 -18.94 -0.38
C ASP A 265 7.48 -19.67 0.38
N GLY A 266 6.49 -18.94 0.86
CA GLY A 266 5.32 -19.46 1.57
C GLY A 266 5.62 -20.02 2.96
N LYS A 267 6.77 -19.71 3.55
CA LYS A 267 7.15 -20.25 4.88
C LYS A 267 6.76 -19.35 6.03
N LYS A 268 6.77 -18.02 5.82
CA LYS A 268 6.46 -17.03 6.86
C LYS A 268 5.16 -16.31 6.55
N MET A 269 4.39 -16.04 7.58
CA MET A 269 3.24 -15.15 7.52
C MET A 269 3.50 -13.93 8.40
N LEU A 270 3.32 -12.76 7.81
CA LEU A 270 3.22 -11.50 8.53
C LEU A 270 1.77 -11.29 8.96
N MET A 271 1.56 -10.96 10.24
CA MET A 271 0.30 -10.48 10.78
C MET A 271 0.47 -9.01 11.20
N PHE A 272 -0.22 -8.13 10.54
CA PHE A 272 -0.35 -6.72 10.89
C PHE A 272 -1.61 -6.50 11.72
N LYS A 273 -1.49 -5.67 12.76
CA LYS A 273 -2.60 -5.19 13.58
C LYS A 273 -2.49 -3.69 13.77
N GLN A 274 -3.62 -3.00 13.72
CA GLN A 274 -3.71 -1.58 14.05
C GLN A 274 -4.86 -1.33 15.03
N SER A 275 -4.58 -0.53 16.06
CA SER A 275 -5.58 -0.05 17.01
C SER A 275 -6.33 1.17 16.50
N ARG A 276 -7.42 1.55 17.17
CA ARG A 276 -8.16 2.80 16.89
C ARG A 276 -7.31 4.04 17.19
N GLN A 277 -6.34 3.94 18.10
CA GLN A 277 -5.40 5.01 18.45
C GLN A 277 -4.23 5.13 17.44
N GLY A 278 -4.17 4.25 16.44
CA GLY A 278 -3.12 4.25 15.43
C GLY A 278 -1.96 3.29 15.71
N ASN A 279 -1.77 2.83 16.98
CA ASN A 279 -0.69 1.89 17.31
C ASN A 279 -0.72 0.66 16.40
N VAL A 280 0.44 0.21 15.98
CA VAL A 280 0.59 -0.94 15.10
C VAL A 280 1.50 -2.01 15.70
N GLN A 281 1.21 -3.26 15.34
CA GLN A 281 2.04 -4.41 15.69
C GLN A 281 2.19 -5.33 14.50
N TYR A 282 3.42 -5.76 14.25
CA TYR A 282 3.79 -6.73 13.24
C TYR A 282 4.30 -8.00 13.92
N SER A 283 3.61 -9.11 13.71
CA SER A 283 3.97 -10.43 14.26
C SER A 283 4.26 -11.39 13.11
N PHE A 284 5.26 -12.25 13.28
CA PHE A 284 5.71 -13.16 12.25
C PHE A 284 5.44 -14.60 12.70
N TYR A 285 4.92 -15.42 11.80
CA TYR A 285 4.52 -16.78 12.08
C TYR A 285 5.19 -17.77 11.12
N ASP A 286 5.54 -18.97 11.62
CA ASP A 286 5.68 -20.13 10.74
C ASP A 286 4.32 -20.43 10.12
N PHE A 287 4.24 -20.31 8.79
CA PHE A 287 2.98 -20.46 8.08
C PHE A 287 2.45 -21.89 8.08
N SER A 288 3.27 -22.90 8.31
CA SER A 288 2.83 -24.30 8.35
C SER A 288 1.76 -24.52 9.41
N GLU A 289 1.94 -23.94 10.60
CA GLU A 289 0.98 -24.06 11.71
C GLU A 289 -0.28 -23.21 11.47
N VAL A 290 -0.12 -22.00 10.93
CA VAL A 290 -1.27 -21.17 10.55
C VAL A 290 -2.12 -21.83 9.47
N LYS A 291 -1.45 -22.40 8.47
CA LYS A 291 -2.10 -23.16 7.40
C LYS A 291 -2.89 -24.35 7.94
N ARG A 292 -2.31 -25.07 8.91
CA ARG A 292 -2.97 -26.20 9.59
C ARG A 292 -4.22 -25.70 10.35
N ALA A 293 -4.07 -24.61 11.12
CA ALA A 293 -5.17 -24.00 11.87
C ALA A 293 -6.32 -23.58 10.92
N LEU A 294 -6.02 -22.86 9.85
CA LEU A 294 -7.00 -22.47 8.82
C LEU A 294 -7.71 -23.65 8.18
N GLY A 295 -7.08 -24.85 8.21
CA GLY A 295 -7.66 -26.10 7.72
C GLY A 295 -8.59 -26.78 8.69
N SER A 296 -8.53 -26.46 9.98
CA SER A 296 -9.33 -27.12 11.02
C SER A 296 -10.79 -26.65 11.01
N ASN A 297 -11.70 -27.59 11.29
CA ASN A 297 -13.10 -27.28 11.52
C ASN A 297 -13.37 -26.80 12.96
N LEU A 298 -12.44 -27.02 13.89
CA LEU A 298 -12.57 -26.62 15.27
C LEU A 298 -12.19 -25.14 15.44
N SER A 299 -13.06 -24.34 16.04
CA SER A 299 -12.81 -22.92 16.29
C SER A 299 -11.65 -22.68 17.25
N THR A 300 -11.45 -23.59 18.22
CA THR A 300 -10.32 -23.55 19.17
C THR A 300 -8.98 -23.69 18.46
N ASP A 301 -8.88 -24.54 17.45
CA ASP A 301 -7.65 -24.71 16.67
C ASP A 301 -7.29 -23.44 15.89
N ARG A 302 -8.29 -22.63 15.55
CA ARG A 302 -8.15 -21.37 14.83
C ARG A 302 -8.03 -20.14 15.75
N SER A 303 -7.94 -20.31 17.07
CA SER A 303 -7.85 -19.23 18.05
C SER A 303 -6.41 -18.91 18.40
N PHE A 304 -5.99 -17.68 18.22
CA PHE A 304 -4.69 -17.21 18.70
C PHE A 304 -4.59 -17.19 20.24
N ARG A 305 -5.72 -17.10 20.93
CA ARG A 305 -5.78 -17.11 22.38
C ARG A 305 -5.60 -18.49 22.99
N TYR A 306 -6.20 -19.51 22.37
CA TYR A 306 -6.31 -20.84 22.98
C TYR A 306 -5.43 -21.91 22.33
N ASN A 307 -4.90 -21.67 21.13
CA ASN A 307 -4.07 -22.66 20.42
C ASN A 307 -2.59 -22.43 20.72
N ASP A 308 -2.00 -23.32 21.54
CA ASP A 308 -0.58 -23.28 21.92
C ASP A 308 0.35 -23.39 20.71
N LYS A 309 -0.03 -24.15 19.68
CA LYS A 309 0.78 -24.30 18.47
C LYS A 309 0.86 -23.02 17.64
N LEU A 310 -0.24 -22.25 17.57
CA LEU A 310 -0.21 -20.93 16.96
C LEU A 310 0.70 -19.96 17.71
N ALA A 311 0.63 -19.95 19.04
CA ALA A 311 1.52 -19.13 19.85
C ALA A 311 2.99 -19.57 19.70
N ALA A 312 3.25 -20.89 19.67
CA ALA A 312 4.60 -21.44 19.46
C ALA A 312 5.16 -21.07 18.08
N ALA A 313 4.30 -21.03 17.06
CA ALA A 313 4.67 -20.67 15.69
C ALA A 313 5.00 -19.18 15.50
N CYS A 314 4.61 -18.32 16.46
CA CYS A 314 4.93 -16.91 16.43
C CYS A 314 6.40 -16.68 16.83
N ASP A 315 7.12 -15.89 16.03
CA ASP A 315 8.46 -15.44 16.39
C ASP A 315 8.38 -14.61 17.70
N SER A 316 9.45 -14.63 18.50
CA SER A 316 9.55 -13.77 19.70
C SER A 316 9.76 -12.30 19.36
N ASP A 317 10.24 -12.03 18.16
CA ASP A 317 10.60 -10.69 17.69
C ASP A 317 9.41 -10.02 17.01
N VAL A 318 8.62 -9.31 17.82
CA VAL A 318 7.48 -8.50 17.39
C VAL A 318 7.94 -7.06 17.21
N ILE A 319 7.52 -6.43 16.10
CA ILE A 319 7.79 -5.01 15.86
C ILE A 319 6.53 -4.21 16.26
N ASN A 320 6.71 -3.23 17.14
CA ASN A 320 5.65 -2.31 17.55
C ASN A 320 6.02 -0.89 17.08
N ALA A 321 5.04 -0.14 16.61
CA ALA A 321 5.18 1.26 16.25
C ALA A 321 3.93 2.04 16.64
N SER A 322 4.07 3.36 16.81
CA SER A 322 2.94 4.24 17.16
C SER A 322 1.99 4.49 15.99
N ASN A 323 2.48 4.37 14.76
CA ASN A 323 1.69 4.60 13.55
C ASN A 323 2.18 3.72 12.39
N VAL A 324 1.36 3.63 11.36
CA VAL A 324 1.78 3.13 10.04
C VAL A 324 2.75 4.15 9.43
N PRO A 325 3.88 3.71 8.87
CA PRO A 325 4.74 4.61 8.11
C PRO A 325 3.94 5.37 7.03
N ASN A 326 4.18 6.69 6.92
CA ASN A 326 3.47 7.59 5.99
C ASN A 326 1.93 7.64 6.15
N GLY A 327 1.38 7.31 7.32
CA GLY A 327 -0.03 7.54 7.64
C GLY A 327 -0.94 6.36 7.36
N GLN A 328 -1.57 6.26 6.20
CA GLN A 328 -2.57 5.21 5.91
C GLN A 328 -1.93 3.95 5.31
N LEU A 329 -2.39 2.77 5.73
CA LEU A 329 -2.02 1.51 5.12
C LEU A 329 -2.91 1.25 3.91
N GLN A 330 -2.31 1.17 2.72
CA GLN A 330 -2.98 0.75 1.48
C GLN A 330 -2.59 -0.68 1.07
N GLY A 331 -1.44 -1.15 1.53
CA GLY A 331 -1.03 -2.52 1.32
C GLY A 331 0.19 -2.88 2.14
N ILE A 332 0.34 -4.19 2.39
CA ILE A 332 1.47 -4.74 3.14
C ILE A 332 1.96 -6.02 2.48
N ALA A 333 3.27 -6.18 2.41
CA ALA A 333 3.93 -7.39 1.93
C ALA A 333 5.14 -7.74 2.81
N ILE A 334 5.69 -8.93 2.60
CA ILE A 334 6.86 -9.45 3.30
C ILE A 334 7.74 -10.19 2.30
N ASP A 335 9.07 -10.05 2.42
CA ASP A 335 10.02 -10.87 1.68
C ASP A 335 10.45 -12.14 2.44
N ASN A 336 11.38 -12.91 1.87
CA ASN A 336 11.88 -14.15 2.49
C ASN A 336 12.76 -13.88 3.72
N ASP A 337 13.33 -12.70 3.84
CA ASP A 337 14.14 -12.24 4.98
C ASP A 337 13.26 -11.62 6.09
N SER A 338 11.95 -11.62 5.86
CA SER A 338 10.94 -11.04 6.73
C SER A 338 10.99 -9.51 6.84
N ASN A 339 11.58 -8.82 5.86
CA ASN A 339 11.45 -7.38 5.75
C ASN A 339 10.01 -7.04 5.34
N ILE A 340 9.48 -5.96 5.90
CA ILE A 340 8.09 -5.55 5.71
C ILE A 340 8.04 -4.40 4.72
N TYR A 341 7.22 -4.55 3.69
CA TYR A 341 6.97 -3.56 2.66
C TYR A 341 5.57 -2.99 2.85
N ILE A 342 5.45 -1.67 2.93
CA ILE A 342 4.20 -0.97 3.19
C ILE A 342 4.03 0.10 2.13
N VAL A 343 2.90 0.07 1.43
CA VAL A 343 2.48 1.18 0.59
C VAL A 343 1.41 1.98 1.31
N SER A 344 1.51 3.29 1.17
CA SER A 344 0.58 4.25 1.77
C SER A 344 0.38 5.43 0.83
N ASP A 345 -0.82 6.00 0.86
CA ASP A 345 -1.06 7.29 0.23
C ASP A 345 -0.42 8.38 1.08
N GLY A 346 0.22 9.34 0.42
CA GLY A 346 0.56 10.61 1.04
C GLY A 346 -0.70 11.49 1.18
N ASP A 347 -0.64 12.52 2.01
CA ASP A 347 -1.74 13.46 2.30
C ASP A 347 -2.22 14.20 1.04
N GLY A 348 -3.03 13.55 0.22
CA GLY A 348 -3.85 14.17 -0.82
C GLY A 348 -3.14 15.01 -1.90
N THR A 349 -1.84 14.95 -2.00
CA THR A 349 -1.09 15.59 -3.09
C THR A 349 -1.25 14.77 -4.37
N TYR A 350 -1.73 15.43 -5.40
CA TYR A 350 -2.05 14.93 -6.75
C TYR A 350 -0.84 14.43 -7.55
N ASP A 351 0.16 13.89 -6.90
CA ASP A 351 1.40 13.43 -7.52
C ASP A 351 1.42 11.89 -7.55
N ILE A 352 1.93 11.33 -8.65
CA ILE A 352 2.09 9.87 -8.87
C ILE A 352 3.16 9.30 -7.93
N ARG A 353 3.20 9.73 -6.72
CA ARG A 353 4.18 9.25 -5.76
C ARG A 353 3.56 8.16 -4.90
N ALA A 354 3.81 6.90 -5.29
CA ALA A 354 3.60 5.80 -4.38
C ALA A 354 4.60 5.90 -3.23
N ASN A 355 4.11 6.09 -2.01
CA ASN A 355 4.95 6.03 -0.84
C ASN A 355 5.19 4.55 -0.48
N LEU A 356 6.41 4.08 -0.65
CA LEU A 356 6.85 2.76 -0.21
C LEU A 356 7.73 2.91 1.02
N SER A 357 7.41 2.22 2.09
CA SER A 357 8.25 2.12 3.29
C SER A 357 8.70 0.69 3.48
N VAL A 358 9.96 0.48 3.78
CA VAL A 358 10.50 -0.85 4.07
C VAL A 358 11.07 -0.89 5.47
N ILE A 359 10.55 -1.79 6.31
CA ILE A 359 11.07 -2.04 7.65
C ILE A 359 11.96 -3.27 7.58
N PHE A 360 13.25 -3.08 7.74
CA PHE A 360 14.23 -4.15 7.78
C PHE A 360 14.15 -4.87 9.12
N LYS A 361 13.76 -6.14 9.11
CA LYS A 361 13.48 -6.90 10.35
C LYS A 361 14.69 -6.98 11.26
N LYS A 362 15.87 -7.19 10.70
CA LYS A 362 17.11 -7.40 11.47
C LYS A 362 17.54 -6.16 12.24
N SER A 363 17.57 -5.01 11.57
CA SER A 363 17.99 -3.74 12.16
C SER A 363 16.85 -2.96 12.82
N LYS A 364 15.60 -3.29 12.45
CA LYS A 364 14.38 -2.52 12.78
C LYS A 364 14.36 -1.10 12.18
N LYS A 365 15.26 -0.83 11.23
CA LYS A 365 15.32 0.44 10.52
C LYS A 365 14.20 0.51 9.50
N THR A 366 13.56 1.67 9.38
CA THR A 366 12.61 1.98 8.31
C THR A 366 13.29 2.86 7.28
N VAL A 367 13.21 2.46 6.03
CA VAL A 367 13.68 3.25 4.88
C VAL A 367 12.48 3.64 4.03
N TYR A 368 12.48 4.86 3.55
CA TYR A 368 11.37 5.44 2.79
C TYR A 368 11.76 5.64 1.35
N TYR A 369 10.85 5.32 0.45
CA TYR A 369 11.02 5.44 -1.00
C TYR A 369 9.82 6.16 -1.60
N ASN A 370 10.10 7.05 -2.55
CA ASN A 370 9.09 7.56 -3.47
C ASN A 370 9.18 6.75 -4.76
N VAL A 371 8.14 6.02 -5.08
CA VAL A 371 8.06 5.30 -6.35
C VAL A 371 7.42 6.22 -7.37
N TYR A 372 8.10 6.43 -8.47
CA TYR A 372 7.57 7.16 -9.62
C TYR A 372 7.50 6.25 -10.85
N GLY A 373 6.61 6.53 -11.75
CA GLY A 373 6.43 5.79 -13.00
C GLY A 373 6.19 6.70 -14.17
N ASP A 374 6.24 6.15 -15.37
CA ASP A 374 5.86 6.91 -16.57
C ASP A 374 4.34 7.11 -16.61
N ILE A 375 3.92 8.30 -16.20
CA ILE A 375 2.50 8.70 -16.25
C ILE A 375 1.96 8.72 -17.67
N ASN A 376 2.80 9.03 -18.67
CA ASN A 376 2.35 9.14 -20.03
C ASN A 376 1.81 7.79 -20.54
N GLU A 377 2.39 6.69 -20.07
CA GLU A 377 1.89 5.37 -20.39
C GLU A 377 0.50 5.12 -19.79
N MET A 378 0.25 5.54 -18.53
CA MET A 378 -1.09 5.45 -17.93
C MET A 378 -2.10 6.38 -18.63
N ILE A 379 -1.70 7.62 -18.91
CA ILE A 379 -2.51 8.60 -19.65
C ILE A 379 -2.92 8.04 -21.02
N TYR A 380 -2.00 7.36 -21.71
CA TYR A 380 -2.32 6.68 -22.98
C TYR A 380 -3.49 5.70 -22.82
N TYR A 381 -3.43 4.82 -21.79
CA TYR A 381 -4.52 3.87 -21.54
C TYR A 381 -5.80 4.52 -21.04
N CYS A 382 -5.73 5.72 -20.47
CA CYS A 382 -6.87 6.53 -20.04
C CYS A 382 -7.34 7.54 -21.10
N LYS A 383 -6.87 7.42 -22.36
CA LYS A 383 -7.28 8.25 -23.51
C LYS A 383 -7.01 9.75 -23.33
N GLY A 384 -5.95 10.10 -22.63
CA GLY A 384 -5.52 11.48 -22.43
C GLY A 384 -6.23 12.22 -21.30
N GLU A 385 -7.04 11.54 -20.48
CA GLU A 385 -7.63 12.15 -19.30
C GLU A 385 -6.58 12.39 -18.23
N THR A 386 -6.68 13.50 -17.49
CA THR A 386 -5.83 13.77 -16.33
C THR A 386 -6.12 12.74 -15.24
N LEU A 387 -5.07 12.13 -14.69
CA LEU A 387 -5.20 11.07 -13.71
C LEU A 387 -4.87 11.58 -12.31
N GLU A 388 -5.87 11.53 -11.44
CA GLU A 388 -5.64 11.37 -10.01
C GLU A 388 -5.56 9.87 -9.71
N ILE A 389 -4.58 9.46 -8.92
CA ILE A 389 -4.38 8.05 -8.60
C ILE A 389 -4.47 7.78 -7.10
N GLU A 390 -4.79 6.55 -6.79
CA GLU A 390 -4.82 5.98 -5.46
C GLU A 390 -3.99 4.69 -5.48
N ILE A 391 -3.13 4.52 -4.48
CA ILE A 391 -2.30 3.32 -4.38
C ILE A 391 -3.08 2.28 -3.63
N GLU A 392 -3.09 1.06 -4.17
CA GLU A 392 -3.91 0.00 -3.63
C GLU A 392 -3.24 -1.38 -3.75
N GLY A 393 -2.69 -1.83 -2.64
CA GLY A 393 -2.08 -3.14 -2.55
C GLY A 393 -0.63 -3.22 -3.02
N ILE A 394 0.07 -4.19 -2.46
CA ILE A 394 1.47 -4.50 -2.76
C ILE A 394 1.71 -6.00 -2.68
N GLN A 395 2.59 -6.49 -3.52
CA GLN A 395 3.08 -7.85 -3.49
C GLN A 395 4.58 -7.88 -3.74
N VAL A 396 5.31 -8.64 -2.93
CA VAL A 396 6.71 -9.01 -3.19
C VAL A 396 6.74 -10.44 -3.71
N ILE A 397 7.32 -10.65 -4.88
CA ILE A 397 7.46 -11.97 -5.47
C ILE A 397 8.77 -12.03 -6.27
N ASN A 398 9.59 -13.03 -6.00
CA ASN A 398 10.92 -13.19 -6.56
C ASN A 398 11.76 -11.91 -6.36
N ASP A 399 12.24 -11.34 -7.45
CA ASP A 399 13.05 -10.12 -7.54
C ASP A 399 12.23 -8.84 -7.78
N LYS A 400 10.87 -8.93 -7.68
CA LYS A 400 9.99 -7.80 -8.00
C LYS A 400 9.04 -7.45 -6.87
N ILE A 401 8.77 -6.15 -6.78
CA ILE A 401 7.70 -5.58 -5.99
C ILE A 401 6.64 -5.09 -6.97
N TYR A 402 5.41 -5.57 -6.82
CA TYR A 402 4.25 -5.11 -7.59
C TYR A 402 3.39 -4.20 -6.74
N ILE A 403 2.98 -3.07 -7.30
CA ILE A 403 2.12 -2.07 -6.63
C ILE A 403 0.88 -1.87 -7.48
N GLY A 404 -0.29 -2.00 -6.88
CA GLY A 404 -1.58 -1.70 -7.50
C GLY A 404 -1.86 -0.20 -7.45
N ILE A 405 -2.37 0.32 -8.55
CA ILE A 405 -2.74 1.73 -8.72
C ILE A 405 -4.13 1.80 -9.32
N ALA A 406 -5.01 2.54 -8.70
CA ALA A 406 -6.36 2.81 -9.17
C ALA A 406 -6.53 4.28 -9.57
N PRO A 407 -7.22 4.60 -10.67
CA PRO A 407 -7.68 5.96 -10.93
C PRO A 407 -8.70 6.40 -9.88
N ARG A 408 -8.65 7.67 -9.44
CA ARG A 408 -9.66 8.26 -8.54
C ARG A 408 -10.94 8.61 -9.28
N GLU A 409 -10.86 8.95 -10.56
CA GLU A 409 -12.01 9.27 -11.39
C GLU A 409 -12.91 8.06 -11.61
N GLN A 410 -14.20 8.21 -11.29
CA GLN A 410 -15.15 7.08 -11.31
C GLN A 410 -15.31 6.43 -12.69
N ASN A 411 -15.30 7.21 -13.77
CA ASN A 411 -15.38 6.71 -15.14
C ASN A 411 -14.18 5.84 -15.54
N LEU A 412 -13.01 6.06 -14.93
CA LEU A 412 -11.78 5.33 -15.18
C LEU A 412 -11.59 4.11 -14.29
N ARG A 413 -12.33 3.97 -13.18
CA ARG A 413 -12.23 2.84 -12.23
C ARG A 413 -12.64 1.48 -12.78
N LYS A 414 -13.02 1.40 -14.08
CA LYS A 414 -13.10 0.13 -14.82
C LYS A 414 -11.73 -0.44 -15.16
N LYS A 415 -10.69 0.33 -14.90
CA LYS A 415 -9.28 -0.02 -15.10
C LYS A 415 -8.51 0.07 -13.79
N ALA A 416 -7.42 -0.66 -13.74
CA ALA A 416 -6.38 -0.51 -12.72
C ALA A 416 -5.03 -0.78 -13.36
N PHE A 417 -3.97 -0.30 -12.71
CA PHE A 417 -2.61 -0.42 -13.20
C PHE A 417 -1.77 -1.17 -12.19
N ILE A 418 -0.82 -1.96 -12.64
CA ILE A 418 0.17 -2.61 -11.79
C ILE A 418 1.55 -2.20 -12.25
N TYR A 419 2.26 -1.52 -11.37
CA TYR A 419 3.66 -1.19 -11.54
C TYR A 419 4.54 -2.25 -10.91
N SER A 420 5.70 -2.47 -11.48
CA SER A 420 6.74 -3.30 -10.85
C SER A 420 8.01 -2.50 -10.64
N ILE A 421 8.67 -2.78 -9.54
CA ILE A 421 9.96 -2.27 -9.15
C ILE A 421 10.90 -3.47 -9.00
N ASP A 422 12.17 -3.31 -9.35
CA ASP A 422 13.20 -4.29 -9.05
C ASP A 422 13.49 -4.27 -7.54
N ASN A 423 13.33 -5.42 -6.87
CA ASN A 423 13.59 -5.52 -5.43
C ASN A 423 15.08 -5.35 -5.09
N GLY A 424 15.98 -5.55 -6.06
CA GLY A 424 17.40 -5.27 -5.92
C GLY A 424 17.74 -3.79 -5.72
N LEU A 425 16.80 -2.88 -5.95
CA LEU A 425 16.94 -1.45 -5.67
C LEU A 425 16.62 -1.07 -4.20
N ILE A 426 16.14 -2.02 -3.40
CA ILE A 426 15.78 -1.80 -2.00
C ILE A 426 16.99 -2.15 -1.12
N HIS A 427 17.51 -1.15 -0.45
CA HIS A 427 18.69 -1.28 0.42
C HIS A 427 18.43 -0.70 1.81
N GLU A 428 19.09 -1.29 2.81
CA GLU A 428 19.06 -0.83 4.20
C GLU A 428 19.94 0.39 4.43
#